data_3f525603a1c307ad95bb5f819e29ad99
#
_entry.id   3f525603a1c307ad95bb5f819e29ad99
#
_cell.length_a   1.000
_cell.length_b   1.000
_cell.length_c   1.000
_cell.angle_alpha   90.00
_cell.angle_beta   90.00
_cell.angle_gamma   90.00
#
_symmetry.space_group_name_H-M   'P 1'
#
loop_
_entity.id
_entity.type
_entity.pdbx_description
1 polymer ?
#
loop_
_entity_poly.entity_id
_entity_poly.type
_entity_poly.pdbx_seq_one_letter_code
_entity_poly.pdbx_strand_id
1 'polypeptide(L)'
;MEESIIYAKKYLEDILSFFGLNTDIHASNSEDEVIELNIPSTYLNGFLIGQQGETMRALQFMVSNALKNNGYEITRVSVDVADYKKARADRLAETAQEWIKQVKDSGKDKELNPMNAADRRTVHKVAGEYGLTTESVGEGRDRHIVLKALAVSETE
;
A
#
# COMPACT_ATOMS: atom_id res chain seq x y z
N MET A 1 -23.60 -8.10 -0.18
CA MET A 1 -22.60 -7.24 0.52
C MET A 1 -22.24 -7.80 1.88
N GLU A 2 -23.18 -7.91 2.82
CA GLU A 2 -22.92 -8.42 4.19
C GLU A 2 -22.36 -9.85 4.20
N GLU A 3 -22.91 -10.73 3.40
CA GLU A 3 -22.42 -12.12 3.27
C GLU A 3 -20.97 -12.20 2.77
N SER A 4 -20.58 -11.34 1.82
CA SER A 4 -19.21 -11.28 1.31
C SER A 4 -18.22 -10.87 2.41
N ILE A 5 -18.59 -9.91 3.26
CA ILE A 5 -17.78 -9.45 4.39
C ILE A 5 -17.63 -10.53 5.44
N ILE A 6 -18.73 -11.20 5.82
CA ILE A 6 -18.72 -12.31 6.78
C ILE A 6 -17.85 -13.45 6.27
N TYR A 7 -17.99 -13.82 5.00
CA TYR A 7 -17.18 -14.85 4.37
C TYR A 7 -15.69 -14.49 4.35
N ALA A 8 -15.36 -13.29 3.90
CA ALA A 8 -13.97 -12.82 3.81
C ALA A 8 -13.29 -12.80 5.19
N LYS A 9 -13.97 -12.29 6.21
CA LYS A 9 -13.51 -12.27 7.60
C LYS A 9 -13.22 -13.69 8.08
N LYS A 10 -14.21 -14.58 7.98
CA LYS A 10 -14.08 -15.97 8.43
C LYS A 10 -12.95 -16.71 7.69
N TYR A 11 -12.85 -16.55 6.38
CA TYR A 11 -11.81 -17.18 5.57
C TYR A 11 -10.41 -16.74 6.02
N LEU A 12 -10.20 -15.45 6.28
CA LEU A 12 -8.92 -14.96 6.77
C LEU A 12 -8.63 -15.43 8.20
N GLU A 13 -9.62 -15.44 9.09
CA GLU A 13 -9.48 -15.99 10.45
C GLU A 13 -9.10 -17.48 10.43
N ASP A 14 -9.71 -18.26 9.55
CA ASP A 14 -9.39 -19.67 9.37
C ASP A 14 -7.93 -19.86 8.89
N ILE A 15 -7.46 -19.05 7.95
CA ILE A 15 -6.04 -19.07 7.53
C ILE A 15 -5.12 -18.76 8.71
N LEU A 16 -5.40 -17.70 9.47
CA LEU A 16 -4.56 -17.31 10.61
C LEU A 16 -4.53 -18.39 11.70
N SER A 17 -5.63 -19.13 11.87
CA SER A 17 -5.71 -20.22 12.83
C SER A 17 -4.70 -21.36 12.56
N PHE A 18 -4.36 -21.60 11.27
CA PHE A 18 -3.31 -22.57 10.90
C PHE A 18 -1.92 -22.16 11.39
N PHE A 19 -1.71 -20.88 11.63
CA PHE A 19 -0.47 -20.36 12.22
C PHE A 19 -0.54 -20.25 13.74
N GLY A 20 -1.59 -20.78 14.36
CA GLY A 20 -1.83 -20.72 15.79
C GLY A 20 -2.35 -19.37 16.28
N LEU A 21 -2.80 -18.50 15.39
CA LEU A 21 -3.32 -17.18 15.72
C LEU A 21 -4.86 -17.17 15.70
N ASN A 22 -5.44 -17.06 16.89
CA ASN A 22 -6.88 -16.86 17.07
C ASN A 22 -7.13 -15.39 17.44
N THR A 23 -7.42 -14.57 16.47
CA THR A 23 -7.67 -13.14 16.67
C THR A 23 -8.96 -12.75 15.97
N ASP A 24 -9.66 -11.78 16.53
CA ASP A 24 -10.85 -11.18 15.92
C ASP A 24 -10.41 -10.12 14.90
N ILE A 25 -10.72 -10.37 13.63
CA ILE A 25 -10.41 -9.46 12.53
C ILE A 25 -11.51 -8.40 12.45
N HIS A 26 -11.11 -7.14 12.38
CA HIS A 26 -12.04 -6.07 12.14
C HIS A 26 -12.35 -5.98 10.64
N ALA A 27 -13.61 -6.22 10.27
CA ALA A 27 -14.06 -6.18 8.88
C ALA A 27 -15.04 -5.03 8.66
N SER A 28 -14.81 -4.26 7.62
CA SER A 28 -15.68 -3.16 7.19
C SER A 28 -15.75 -3.10 5.66
N ASN A 29 -16.64 -2.27 5.15
CA ASN A 29 -16.73 -1.97 3.73
C ASN A 29 -16.46 -0.48 3.50
N SER A 30 -15.64 -0.16 2.50
CA SER A 30 -15.43 1.22 2.07
C SER A 30 -16.51 1.67 1.08
N GLU A 31 -16.59 2.98 0.85
CA GLU A 31 -17.50 3.57 -0.14
C GLU A 31 -17.26 3.05 -1.57
N ASP A 32 -16.04 2.59 -1.86
CA ASP A 32 -15.62 2.04 -3.16
C ASP A 32 -15.91 0.53 -3.31
N GLU A 33 -16.75 -0.06 -2.48
CA GLU A 33 -17.05 -1.50 -2.46
C GLU A 33 -15.81 -2.38 -2.24
N VAL A 34 -14.90 -1.94 -1.39
CA VAL A 34 -13.72 -2.71 -0.96
C VAL A 34 -13.96 -3.25 0.44
N ILE A 35 -13.83 -4.56 0.61
CA ILE A 35 -13.85 -5.21 1.93
C ILE A 35 -12.53 -4.94 2.61
N GLU A 36 -12.55 -4.19 3.69
CA GLU A 36 -11.37 -3.90 4.52
C GLU A 36 -11.28 -4.89 5.67
N LEU A 37 -10.17 -5.61 5.76
CA LEU A 37 -9.87 -6.59 6.80
C LEU A 37 -8.63 -6.13 7.57
N ASN A 38 -8.84 -5.72 8.82
CA ASN A 38 -7.78 -5.21 9.68
C ASN A 38 -7.45 -6.25 10.75
N ILE A 39 -6.24 -6.79 10.68
CA ILE A 39 -5.70 -7.72 11.68
C ILE A 39 -5.08 -6.87 12.79
N PRO A 40 -5.52 -7.03 14.06
CA PRO A 40 -4.95 -6.29 15.16
C PRO A 40 -3.49 -6.67 15.41
N SER A 41 -2.77 -5.84 16.15
CA SER A 41 -1.38 -6.10 16.51
C SER A 41 -1.25 -7.38 17.35
N THR A 42 -0.36 -8.27 16.91
CA THR A 42 -0.04 -9.52 17.59
C THR A 42 1.47 -9.77 17.56
N TYR A 43 1.92 -10.85 18.20
CA TYR A 43 3.33 -11.27 18.14
C TYR A 43 3.77 -11.76 16.73
N LEU A 44 2.83 -11.99 15.81
CA LEU A 44 3.09 -12.41 14.43
C LEU A 44 3.10 -11.26 13.41
N ASN A 45 3.06 -10.00 13.84
CA ASN A 45 3.02 -8.85 12.92
C ASN A 45 4.08 -8.93 11.82
N GLY A 46 5.33 -9.17 12.16
CA GLY A 46 6.43 -9.27 11.18
C GLY A 46 6.23 -10.36 10.16
N PHE A 47 5.73 -11.52 10.59
CA PHE A 47 5.41 -12.64 9.71
C PHE A 47 4.22 -12.33 8.78
N LEU A 48 3.16 -11.75 9.32
CA LEU A 48 1.92 -11.45 8.58
C LEU A 48 2.09 -10.29 7.60
N ILE A 49 2.97 -9.34 7.89
CA ILE A 49 3.32 -8.24 7.00
C ILE A 49 4.26 -8.74 5.91
N GLY A 50 5.32 -9.44 6.28
CA GLY A 50 6.38 -9.87 5.39
C GLY A 50 7.25 -8.71 4.90
N GLN A 51 8.19 -8.99 4.02
CA GLN A 51 9.06 -7.98 3.44
C GLN A 51 8.24 -6.98 2.60
N GLN A 52 8.28 -5.71 2.96
CA GLN A 52 7.54 -4.64 2.27
C GLN A 52 6.02 -4.92 2.10
N GLY A 53 5.42 -5.69 3.00
CA GLY A 53 4.01 -6.05 2.94
C GLY A 53 3.67 -7.20 1.98
N GLU A 54 4.63 -8.00 1.54
CA GLU A 54 4.40 -9.10 0.58
C GLU A 54 3.45 -10.16 1.12
N THR A 55 3.62 -10.59 2.37
CA THR A 55 2.71 -11.59 2.99
C THR A 55 1.30 -11.04 3.10
N MET A 56 1.17 -9.79 3.49
CA MET A 56 -0.12 -9.10 3.58
C MET A 56 -0.84 -9.06 2.23
N ARG A 57 -0.12 -8.76 1.14
CA ARG A 57 -0.68 -8.80 -0.22
C ARG A 57 -1.05 -10.21 -0.67
N ALA A 58 -0.27 -11.23 -0.28
CA ALA A 58 -0.60 -12.63 -0.55
C ALA A 58 -1.90 -13.05 0.15
N LEU A 59 -2.08 -12.69 1.42
CA LEU A 59 -3.33 -12.92 2.15
C LEU A 59 -4.52 -12.23 1.47
N GLN A 60 -4.34 -10.99 1.07
CA GLN A 60 -5.36 -10.23 0.33
C GLN A 60 -5.75 -10.93 -0.98
N PHE A 61 -4.78 -11.42 -1.73
CA PHE A 61 -5.01 -12.17 -2.97
C PHE A 61 -5.79 -13.47 -2.73
N MET A 62 -5.44 -14.21 -1.69
CA MET A 62 -6.13 -15.46 -1.32
C MET A 62 -7.60 -15.21 -0.98
N VAL A 63 -7.89 -14.21 -0.16
CA VAL A 63 -9.28 -13.85 0.21
C VAL A 63 -10.07 -13.39 -1.03
N SER A 64 -9.48 -12.54 -1.86
CA SER A 64 -10.13 -12.07 -3.09
C SER A 64 -10.47 -13.21 -4.04
N ASN A 65 -9.55 -14.18 -4.22
CA ASN A 65 -9.80 -15.34 -5.04
C ASN A 65 -10.86 -16.29 -4.44
N ALA A 66 -10.86 -16.46 -3.13
CA ALA A 66 -11.88 -17.25 -2.47
C ALA A 66 -13.28 -16.67 -2.68
N LEU A 67 -13.43 -15.36 -2.58
CA LEU A 67 -14.70 -14.67 -2.89
C LEU A 67 -15.13 -14.88 -4.34
N LYS A 68 -14.22 -14.71 -5.29
CA LYS A 68 -14.48 -14.92 -6.73
C LYS A 68 -14.94 -16.36 -7.01
N ASN A 69 -14.22 -17.34 -6.47
CA ASN A 69 -14.52 -18.75 -6.69
C ASN A 69 -15.85 -19.20 -6.08
N ASN A 70 -16.33 -18.50 -5.07
CA ASN A 70 -17.64 -18.74 -4.45
C ASN A 70 -18.76 -17.84 -5.01
N GLY A 71 -18.51 -17.09 -6.09
CA GLY A 71 -19.51 -16.33 -6.81
C GLY A 71 -20.00 -15.07 -6.12
N TYR A 72 -19.23 -14.52 -5.18
CA TYR A 72 -19.57 -13.23 -4.55
C TYR A 72 -19.36 -12.07 -5.52
N GLU A 73 -20.27 -11.10 -5.51
CA GLU A 73 -20.19 -9.90 -6.36
C GLU A 73 -19.04 -8.99 -5.94
N ILE A 74 -18.90 -8.76 -4.62
CA ILE A 74 -17.82 -7.95 -4.07
C ILE A 74 -16.62 -8.86 -3.80
N THR A 75 -15.57 -8.64 -4.57
CA THR A 75 -14.33 -9.44 -4.50
C THR A 75 -13.06 -8.59 -4.29
N ARG A 76 -13.22 -7.28 -4.23
CA ARG A 76 -12.13 -6.36 -3.91
C ARG A 76 -11.88 -6.38 -2.41
N VAL A 77 -10.68 -6.70 -2.01
CA VAL A 77 -10.29 -6.86 -0.60
C VAL A 77 -9.04 -6.04 -0.33
N SER A 78 -8.96 -5.43 0.81
CA SER A 78 -7.78 -4.80 1.38
C SER A 78 -7.49 -5.44 2.72
N VAL A 79 -6.31 -6.03 2.87
CA VAL A 79 -5.84 -6.56 4.16
C VAL A 79 -4.80 -5.63 4.74
N ASP A 80 -4.90 -5.31 6.01
CA ASP A 80 -3.91 -4.56 6.77
C ASP A 80 -3.58 -5.26 8.09
N VAL A 81 -2.38 -5.06 8.59
CA VAL A 81 -1.88 -5.64 9.85
C VAL A 81 -1.33 -4.52 10.73
N ALA A 82 -1.92 -4.36 11.91
CA ALA A 82 -1.44 -3.40 12.92
C ALA A 82 -1.20 -1.99 12.37
N ASP A 83 -2.09 -1.50 11.50
CA ASP A 83 -1.99 -0.19 10.83
C ASP A 83 -0.69 0.02 10.03
N TYR A 84 -0.13 -1.07 9.51
CA TYR A 84 1.13 -1.05 8.76
C TYR A 84 1.09 -0.11 7.55
N LYS A 85 -0.01 -0.11 6.79
CA LYS A 85 -0.12 0.70 5.56
C LYS A 85 0.03 2.19 5.85
N LYS A 86 -0.65 2.67 6.89
CA LYS A 86 -0.55 4.07 7.32
C LYS A 86 0.84 4.40 7.84
N ALA A 87 1.39 3.58 8.73
CA ALA A 87 2.72 3.81 9.31
C ALA A 87 3.81 3.81 8.24
N ARG A 88 3.71 2.94 7.22
CA ARG A 88 4.62 2.92 6.08
C ARG A 88 4.49 4.19 5.22
N ALA A 89 3.27 4.59 4.90
CA ALA A 89 3.01 5.80 4.13
C ALA A 89 3.55 7.05 4.83
N ASP A 90 3.35 7.17 6.14
CA ASP A 90 3.85 8.30 6.92
C ASP A 90 5.39 8.37 6.91
N ARG A 91 6.07 7.25 7.15
CA ARG A 91 7.54 7.18 7.06
C ARG A 91 8.07 7.50 5.67
N LEU A 92 7.41 7.00 4.64
CA LEU A 92 7.80 7.28 3.26
C LEU A 92 7.56 8.74 2.90
N ALA A 93 6.49 9.35 3.39
CA ALA A 93 6.21 10.77 3.20
C ALA A 93 7.31 11.67 3.80
N GLU A 94 7.80 11.34 5.00
CA GLU A 94 8.93 12.04 5.62
C GLU A 94 10.20 11.92 4.76
N THR A 95 10.53 10.71 4.31
CA THR A 95 11.68 10.47 3.43
C THR A 95 11.53 11.21 2.09
N ALA A 96 10.32 11.22 1.53
CA ALA A 96 10.05 11.92 0.27
C ALA A 96 10.26 13.43 0.39
N GLN A 97 9.94 14.03 1.53
CA GLN A 97 10.21 15.45 1.78
C GLN A 97 11.72 15.77 1.69
N GLU A 98 12.57 14.89 2.21
CA GLU A 98 14.03 15.04 2.11
C GLU A 98 14.50 14.96 0.65
N TRP A 99 13.99 14.00 -0.12
CA TRP A 99 14.30 13.89 -1.56
C TRP A 99 13.84 15.11 -2.35
N ILE A 100 12.64 15.61 -2.07
CA ILE A 100 12.10 16.81 -2.70
C ILE A 100 12.97 18.02 -2.41
N LYS A 101 13.42 18.17 -1.16
CA LYS A 101 14.36 19.23 -0.78
C LYS A 101 15.66 19.14 -1.56
N GLN A 102 16.24 17.95 -1.70
CA GLN A 102 17.45 17.72 -2.49
C GLN A 102 17.28 18.13 -3.96
N VAL A 103 16.13 17.80 -4.56
CA VAL A 103 15.80 18.18 -5.95
C VAL A 103 15.68 19.72 -6.09
N LYS A 104 14.99 20.37 -5.15
CA LYS A 104 14.85 21.84 -5.14
C LYS A 104 16.18 22.56 -4.97
N ASP A 105 17.04 22.06 -4.08
CA ASP A 105 18.32 22.67 -3.78
C ASP A 105 19.34 22.45 -4.92
N SER A 106 19.32 21.27 -5.56
CA SER A 106 20.25 20.93 -6.65
C SER A 106 19.81 21.40 -8.03
N GLY A 107 18.53 21.63 -8.23
CA GLY A 107 17.95 21.91 -9.55
C GLY A 107 18.07 20.75 -10.55
N LYS A 108 18.30 19.53 -10.07
CA LYS A 108 18.46 18.33 -10.91
C LYS A 108 17.39 17.30 -10.59
N ASP A 109 16.97 16.57 -11.61
CA ASP A 109 16.09 15.42 -11.45
C ASP A 109 16.72 14.38 -10.53
N LYS A 110 15.89 13.67 -9.76
CA LYS A 110 16.31 12.59 -8.90
C LYS A 110 15.55 11.33 -9.23
N GLU A 111 16.26 10.30 -9.62
CA GLU A 111 15.72 8.96 -9.82
C GLU A 111 15.74 8.19 -8.49
N LEU A 112 14.58 7.65 -8.11
CA LEU A 112 14.41 6.90 -6.87
C LEU A 112 14.58 5.40 -7.13
N ASN A 113 14.81 4.64 -6.08
CA ASN A 113 14.83 3.19 -6.16
C ASN A 113 13.45 2.63 -6.55
N PRO A 114 13.39 1.45 -7.18
CA PRO A 114 12.13 0.77 -7.46
C PRO A 114 11.28 0.59 -6.20
N MET A 115 9.98 0.79 -6.35
CA MET A 115 9.02 0.66 -5.27
C MET A 115 7.65 0.18 -5.77
N ASN A 116 6.85 -0.39 -4.88
CA ASN A 116 5.51 -0.86 -5.24
C ASN A 116 4.55 0.30 -5.57
N ALA A 117 3.39 -0.02 -6.12
CA ALA A 117 2.43 0.98 -6.57
C ALA A 117 1.90 1.88 -5.45
N ALA A 118 1.72 1.35 -4.23
CA ALA A 118 1.25 2.12 -3.08
C ALA A 118 2.29 3.17 -2.66
N ASP A 119 3.56 2.77 -2.62
CA ASP A 119 4.68 3.66 -2.30
C ASP A 119 4.83 4.76 -3.36
N ARG A 120 4.74 4.40 -4.65
CA ARG A 120 4.80 5.39 -5.74
C ARG A 120 3.67 6.43 -5.63
N ARG A 121 2.45 6.01 -5.27
CA ARG A 121 1.33 6.95 -5.02
C ARG A 121 1.62 7.90 -3.87
N THR A 122 2.20 7.41 -2.79
CA THR A 122 2.59 8.24 -1.64
C THR A 122 3.61 9.29 -2.06
N VAL A 123 4.66 8.91 -2.77
CA VAL A 123 5.69 9.84 -3.25
C VAL A 123 5.10 10.87 -4.23
N HIS A 124 4.27 10.43 -5.16
CA HIS A 124 3.60 11.32 -6.11
C HIS A 124 2.74 12.38 -5.40
N LYS A 125 1.94 11.96 -4.42
CA LYS A 125 1.09 12.85 -3.63
C LYS A 125 1.93 13.90 -2.89
N VAL A 126 2.96 13.47 -2.17
CA VAL A 126 3.82 14.38 -1.41
C VAL A 126 4.57 15.35 -2.33
N ALA A 127 5.10 14.86 -3.46
CA ALA A 127 5.76 15.74 -4.44
C ALA A 127 4.81 16.82 -4.97
N GLY A 128 3.56 16.44 -5.27
CA GLY A 128 2.53 17.40 -5.70
C GLY A 128 2.21 18.46 -4.66
N GLU A 129 2.16 18.10 -3.37
CA GLU A 129 1.95 19.04 -2.27
C GLU A 129 3.08 20.08 -2.16
N TYR A 130 4.29 19.74 -2.57
CA TYR A 130 5.45 20.63 -2.61
C TYR A 130 5.70 21.28 -3.98
N GLY A 131 4.79 21.12 -4.93
CA GLY A 131 4.85 21.73 -6.25
C GLY A 131 5.85 21.08 -7.23
N LEU A 132 6.31 19.86 -6.94
CA LEU A 132 7.15 19.10 -7.85
C LEU A 132 6.33 18.11 -8.68
N THR A 133 6.72 17.93 -9.92
CA THR A 133 6.17 16.88 -10.78
C THR A 133 6.97 15.59 -10.66
N THR A 134 6.31 14.48 -10.90
CA THR A 134 6.91 13.15 -10.88
C THR A 134 6.58 12.39 -12.13
N GLU A 135 7.45 11.49 -12.53
CA GLU A 135 7.24 10.56 -13.62
C GLU A 135 7.48 9.13 -13.11
N SER A 136 6.55 8.22 -13.39
CA SER A 136 6.72 6.79 -13.08
C SER A 136 7.31 6.09 -14.29
N VAL A 137 8.52 5.54 -14.15
CA VAL A 137 9.31 4.96 -15.23
C VAL A 137 9.57 3.48 -14.95
N GLY A 138 9.75 2.70 -16.01
CA GLY A 138 10.05 1.28 -15.92
C GLY A 138 8.79 0.41 -15.81
N GLU A 139 8.99 -0.89 -15.74
CA GLU A 139 7.93 -1.90 -15.70
C GLU A 139 8.18 -2.91 -14.58
N GLY A 140 7.10 -3.53 -14.11
CA GLY A 140 7.17 -4.60 -13.12
C GLY A 140 7.93 -4.21 -11.86
N ARG A 141 8.92 -5.01 -11.50
CA ARG A 141 9.74 -4.82 -10.28
C ARG A 141 10.70 -3.65 -10.36
N ASP A 142 11.05 -3.20 -11.57
CA ASP A 142 11.99 -2.10 -11.79
C ASP A 142 11.29 -0.72 -11.85
N ARG A 143 9.96 -0.72 -11.75
CA ARG A 143 9.18 0.52 -11.82
C ARG A 143 9.45 1.42 -10.63
N HIS A 144 9.83 2.66 -10.93
CA HIS A 144 10.26 3.66 -9.96
C HIS A 144 9.77 5.06 -10.31
N ILE A 145 9.98 6.01 -9.41
CA ILE A 145 9.65 7.43 -9.59
C ILE A 145 10.92 8.22 -9.92
N VAL A 146 10.78 9.14 -10.87
CA VAL A 146 11.73 10.23 -11.11
C VAL A 146 11.09 11.52 -10.61
N LEU A 147 11.73 12.18 -9.63
CA LEU A 147 11.35 13.53 -9.19
C LEU A 147 11.94 14.53 -10.17
N LYS A 148 11.09 15.34 -10.79
CA LYS A 148 11.49 16.33 -11.79
C LYS A 148 11.81 17.67 -11.14
N ALA A 149 13.00 18.19 -11.43
CA ALA A 149 13.33 19.54 -11.05
C ALA A 149 12.43 20.56 -11.75
N LEU A 150 12.09 21.64 -11.08
CA LEU A 150 11.41 22.74 -11.73
C LEU A 150 12.30 23.32 -12.83
N ALA A 151 11.74 23.55 -14.01
CA ALA A 151 12.46 24.25 -15.05
C ALA A 151 12.88 25.62 -14.52
N VAL A 152 14.18 25.91 -14.58
CA VAL A 152 14.69 27.26 -14.29
C VAL A 152 14.09 28.14 -15.37
N SER A 153 13.16 29.01 -15.01
CA SER A 153 12.73 30.09 -15.91
C SER A 153 13.99 30.95 -16.15
N GLU A 154 14.58 30.79 -17.33
CA GLU A 154 15.53 31.78 -17.83
C GLU A 154 14.75 33.08 -17.92
N THR A 155 14.84 33.92 -16.90
CA THR A 155 14.51 35.33 -17.00
C THR A 155 15.63 36.01 -17.77
N GLU A 156 15.36 36.26 -19.06
CA GLU A 156 16.06 37.29 -19.79
C GLU A 156 15.88 38.67 -19.10
#